data_d044276121d1c9a7b1427c84224bc0b8
#
_entry.id   d044276121d1c9a7b1427c84224bc0b8
#
_cell.length_a   1.000
_cell.length_b   1.000
_cell.length_c   1.000
_cell.angle_alpha   90.00
_cell.angle_beta   90.00
_cell.angle_gamma   90.00
#
_symmetry.space_group_name_H-M   'P 1'
#
loop_
_entity.id
_entity.type
_entity.pdbx_description
1 polymer ?
#
loop_
_entity_poly.entity_id
_entity_poly.type
_entity_poly.pdbx_seq_one_letter_code
_entity_poly.pdbx_strand_id
1 'polypeptide(L)'
;MEATTQVTRPQPKEGTLVHFEIPATDPAKISSFYSQLFGWKFNKWEGAATQNATQKSSMDYWLISHKDATSPDDTIGGLYKRNTPQEQFLNYMLVKSVDDSLAKATDLGAKVLMAKQEIPNMGWFAVLADPDGNTFALYQSKAGM
;
A
#
# COMPACT_ATOMS: atom_id res chain seq x y z
N MET A 1 -26.50 21.67 -14.13
CA MET A 1 -26.14 21.42 -14.04
C MET A 1 -25.56 20.94 -14.00
N GLU A 2 -24.86 20.85 -13.86
CA GLU A 2 -24.19 20.49 -13.81
C GLU A 2 -23.75 19.73 -13.54
N ALA A 3 -23.71 19.77 -13.36
CA ALA A 3 -23.26 19.14 -13.05
C ALA A 3 -22.80 18.26 -13.06
N THR A 4 -23.06 18.02 -13.15
CA THR A 4 -22.57 17.24 -13.24
C THR A 4 -21.48 16.96 -13.36
N THR A 5 -21.02 17.33 -13.32
CA THR A 5 -19.78 17.31 -13.32
C THR A 5 -19.19 16.42 -12.40
N GLN A 6 -19.71 15.43 -12.20
CA GLN A 6 -19.20 14.45 -11.53
C GLN A 6 -18.11 13.89 -12.25
N VAL A 7 -16.90 14.18 -11.96
CA VAL A 7 -15.78 13.57 -12.59
C VAL A 7 -15.58 12.25 -11.90
N THR A 8 -15.92 11.19 -12.58
CA THR A 8 -15.74 9.90 -12.01
C THR A 8 -14.37 9.44 -12.36
N ARG A 9 -13.60 9.07 -11.42
CA ARG A 9 -12.31 8.48 -11.70
C ARG A 9 -12.51 7.11 -12.29
N PRO A 10 -11.78 6.76 -13.34
CA PRO A 10 -11.85 5.40 -13.88
C PRO A 10 -11.41 4.42 -12.81
N GLN A 11 -12.05 3.26 -12.77
CA GLN A 11 -11.61 2.21 -11.87
C GLN A 11 -10.25 1.70 -12.33
N PRO A 12 -9.31 1.47 -11.41
CA PRO A 12 -8.02 0.91 -11.78
C PRO A 12 -8.20 -0.49 -12.35
N LYS A 13 -7.38 -0.81 -13.31
CA LYS A 13 -7.41 -2.14 -13.92
C LYS A 13 -6.45 -3.06 -13.21
N GLU A 14 -6.70 -4.34 -13.35
CA GLU A 14 -5.84 -5.34 -12.76
C GLU A 14 -4.40 -5.12 -13.21
N GLY A 15 -3.47 -5.23 -12.27
CA GLY A 15 -2.06 -5.00 -12.56
C GLY A 15 -1.61 -3.56 -12.36
N THR A 16 -2.55 -2.65 -12.08
CA THR A 16 -2.18 -1.26 -11.85
C THR A 16 -1.46 -1.11 -10.52
N LEU A 17 -0.38 -0.34 -10.51
CA LEU A 17 0.31 -0.01 -9.28
C LEU A 17 -0.54 1.00 -8.53
N VAL A 18 -1.08 0.62 -7.38
CA VAL A 18 -2.03 1.46 -6.66
C VAL A 18 -1.52 2.02 -5.36
N HIS A 19 -0.38 1.56 -4.89
CA HIS A 19 0.13 1.98 -3.59
C HIS A 19 1.60 1.64 -3.51
N PHE A 20 2.37 2.42 -2.77
CA PHE A 20 3.75 2.08 -2.48
C PHE A 20 4.02 2.32 -1.01
N GLU A 21 5.05 1.67 -0.48
CA GLU A 21 5.43 1.86 0.91
C GLU A 21 6.91 2.18 1.01
N ILE A 22 7.23 3.10 1.90
CA ILE A 22 8.60 3.51 2.15
C ILE A 22 8.98 3.06 3.56
N PRO A 23 9.99 2.19 3.70
CA PRO A 23 10.48 1.84 5.03
C PRO A 23 11.43 2.92 5.52
N ALA A 24 11.32 3.29 6.78
CA ALA A 24 12.13 4.38 7.34
C ALA A 24 12.70 3.98 8.68
N THR A 25 14.01 4.14 8.82
CA THR A 25 14.64 3.93 10.11
C THR A 25 14.21 5.00 11.09
N ASP A 26 14.04 6.23 10.59
CA ASP A 26 13.56 7.36 11.38
C ASP A 26 12.42 8.00 10.61
N PRO A 27 11.17 7.57 10.87
CA PRO A 27 10.04 8.10 10.11
C PRO A 27 9.90 9.61 10.14
N ALA A 28 10.18 10.24 11.29
CA ALA A 28 10.07 11.70 11.37
C ALA A 28 11.04 12.39 10.43
N LYS A 29 12.24 11.88 10.35
CA LYS A 29 13.26 12.45 9.49
C LYS A 29 12.90 12.25 8.03
N ILE A 30 12.43 11.07 7.68
CA ILE A 30 12.10 10.77 6.29
C ILE A 30 10.85 11.50 5.83
N SER A 31 9.84 11.61 6.70
CA SER A 31 8.64 12.36 6.32
C SER A 31 8.98 13.83 6.11
N SER A 32 9.87 14.38 6.95
CA SER A 32 10.30 15.77 6.78
C SER A 32 11.04 15.95 5.46
N PHE A 33 11.88 15.00 5.11
CA PHE A 33 12.63 15.06 3.86
C PHE A 33 11.69 15.16 2.66
N TYR A 34 10.72 14.26 2.57
CA TYR A 34 9.80 14.24 1.44
C TYR A 34 8.82 15.40 1.46
N SER A 35 8.41 15.84 2.66
CA SER A 35 7.53 16.99 2.76
C SER A 35 8.23 18.23 2.23
N GLN A 36 9.50 18.41 2.57
CA GLN A 36 10.24 19.57 2.11
C GLN A 36 10.54 19.50 0.62
N LEU A 37 10.79 18.30 0.13
CA LEU A 37 11.14 18.13 -1.29
C LEU A 37 9.92 18.24 -2.20
N PHE A 38 8.84 17.55 -1.86
CA PHE A 38 7.66 17.45 -2.73
C PHE A 38 6.41 18.10 -2.17
N GLY A 39 6.42 18.48 -0.92
CA GLY A 39 5.19 18.97 -0.28
C GLY A 39 4.25 17.86 0.13
N TRP A 40 4.72 16.62 0.13
CA TRP A 40 3.87 15.51 0.52
C TRP A 40 3.38 15.67 1.95
N LYS A 41 2.13 15.23 2.20
CA LYS A 41 1.53 15.23 3.53
C LYS A 41 1.57 13.84 4.10
N PHE A 42 1.89 13.74 5.39
CA PHE A 42 1.98 12.46 6.09
C PHE A 42 0.99 12.47 7.24
N ASN A 43 0.00 11.59 7.19
CA ASN A 43 -1.02 11.52 8.23
C ASN A 43 -0.98 10.16 8.90
N LYS A 44 -0.86 10.16 10.21
CA LYS A 44 -0.80 8.91 10.96
C LYS A 44 -2.08 8.10 10.74
N TRP A 45 -1.91 6.85 10.41
CA TRP A 45 -3.05 5.96 10.16
C TRP A 45 -3.38 5.24 11.46
N GLU A 46 -4.59 5.46 11.94
CA GLU A 46 -5.01 4.87 13.19
C GLU A 46 -5.82 3.59 13.01
N GLY A 47 -6.24 3.31 11.80
CA GLY A 47 -7.13 2.19 11.56
C GLY A 47 -6.58 0.86 11.98
N ALA A 48 -5.32 0.60 11.68
CA ALA A 48 -4.73 -0.69 11.99
C ALA A 48 -4.59 -0.90 13.49
N ALA A 49 -4.36 0.17 14.23
CA ALA A 49 -4.11 0.06 15.66
C ALA A 49 -5.32 -0.41 16.43
N THR A 50 -6.51 -0.17 15.92
CA THR A 50 -7.73 -0.51 16.64
C THR A 50 -8.25 -1.90 16.35
N GLN A 51 -7.69 -2.56 15.35
CA GLN A 51 -8.25 -3.81 14.89
C GLN A 51 -7.69 -5.04 15.57
N ASN A 52 -6.45 -5.02 15.89
CA ASN A 52 -5.83 -6.19 16.47
C ASN A 52 -4.69 -5.75 17.34
N ALA A 53 -4.99 -5.50 18.56
CA ALA A 53 -4.02 -4.95 19.49
C ALA A 53 -2.75 -5.77 19.61
N THR A 54 -2.88 -7.07 19.55
CA THR A 54 -1.71 -7.91 19.74
C THR A 54 -0.72 -7.79 18.62
N GLN A 55 -1.20 -7.53 17.41
CA GLN A 55 -0.29 -7.44 16.30
C GLN A 55 0.10 -6.05 15.94
N LYS A 56 -0.80 -5.14 16.18
CA LYS A 56 -0.61 -3.81 15.67
C LYS A 56 0.06 -2.89 16.63
N SER A 57 0.23 -3.31 17.82
CA SER A 57 0.75 -2.41 18.82
C SER A 57 2.08 -1.78 18.42
N SER A 58 2.84 -2.44 17.61
CA SER A 58 4.14 -1.93 17.23
C SER A 58 4.17 -1.28 15.86
N MET A 59 3.04 -1.26 15.18
CA MET A 59 3.04 -0.78 13.81
C MET A 59 2.68 0.70 13.76
N ASP A 60 3.66 1.50 13.41
CA ASP A 60 3.42 2.91 13.13
C ASP A 60 3.39 3.08 11.62
N TYR A 61 2.33 3.70 11.14
CA TYR A 61 2.11 3.83 9.70
C TYR A 61 1.54 5.19 9.40
N TRP A 62 2.06 5.84 8.39
CA TRP A 62 1.58 7.15 7.94
C TRP A 62 1.13 7.05 6.50
N LEU A 63 -0.02 7.63 6.19
CA LEU A 63 -0.51 7.69 4.83
C LEU A 63 0.08 8.91 4.15
N ILE A 64 0.51 8.74 2.91
CA ILE A 64 1.14 9.79 2.13
C ILE A 64 0.16 10.30 1.09
N SER A 65 0.06 11.61 0.97
CA SER A 65 -0.75 12.21 -0.08
C SER A 65 -0.03 13.42 -0.66
N HIS A 66 -0.50 13.85 -1.83
CA HIS A 66 0.04 15.04 -2.48
C HIS A 66 -0.25 16.28 -1.67
N LYS A 67 0.53 17.33 -1.88
CA LYS A 67 0.32 18.59 -1.17
C LYS A 67 -1.06 19.18 -1.45
N ASP A 68 -1.61 18.89 -2.61
CA ASP A 68 -2.92 19.42 -3.00
C ASP A 68 -4.07 18.48 -2.69
N ALA A 69 -3.82 17.42 -1.96
CA ALA A 69 -4.86 16.45 -1.64
C ALA A 69 -5.95 17.09 -0.79
N THR A 70 -7.19 16.80 -1.15
CA THR A 70 -8.34 17.31 -0.43
C THR A 70 -9.21 16.21 0.15
N SER A 71 -8.83 14.97 -0.04
CA SER A 71 -9.63 13.83 0.39
C SER A 71 -8.73 12.69 0.81
N PRO A 72 -9.15 11.89 1.78
CA PRO A 72 -8.38 10.68 2.13
C PRO A 72 -8.20 9.74 0.95
N ASP A 73 -9.08 9.86 -0.06
CA ASP A 73 -8.94 9.01 -1.25
C ASP A 73 -7.76 9.39 -2.11
N ASP A 74 -7.11 10.51 -1.80
CA ASP A 74 -5.94 10.95 -2.55
C ASP A 74 -4.64 10.38 -2.00
N THR A 75 -4.72 9.39 -1.16
CA THR A 75 -3.54 8.71 -0.64
C THR A 75 -2.80 8.02 -1.77
N ILE A 76 -1.48 8.21 -1.81
CA ILE A 76 -0.65 7.60 -2.84
C ILE A 76 0.25 6.51 -2.29
N GLY A 77 0.53 6.51 -1.00
CA GLY A 77 1.42 5.52 -0.44
C GLY A 77 1.45 5.58 1.07
N GLY A 78 2.42 4.89 1.64
CA GLY A 78 2.57 4.81 3.08
C GLY A 78 4.03 4.86 3.50
N LEU A 79 4.23 5.23 4.75
CA LEU A 79 5.55 5.26 5.38
C LEU A 79 5.44 4.45 6.66
N TYR A 80 6.41 3.61 6.93
CA TYR A 80 6.37 2.83 8.16
C TYR A 80 7.77 2.67 8.73
N LYS A 81 7.84 2.31 10.00
CA LYS A 81 9.10 2.10 10.66
C LYS A 81 9.75 0.83 10.09
N ARG A 82 10.96 0.98 9.61
CA ARG A 82 11.70 -0.15 9.01
C ARG A 82 11.91 -1.26 10.03
N ASN A 83 11.69 -2.48 9.60
CA ASN A 83 11.90 -3.64 10.45
C ASN A 83 13.27 -4.27 10.24
N THR A 84 13.78 -4.25 9.02
CA THR A 84 15.09 -4.80 8.72
C THR A 84 15.84 -3.87 7.78
N PRO A 85 17.17 -3.90 7.80
CA PRO A 85 17.95 -3.03 6.91
C PRO A 85 17.75 -3.34 5.42
N GLN A 86 17.29 -4.55 5.10
CA GLN A 86 17.14 -4.95 3.71
C GLN A 86 15.86 -4.46 3.05
N GLU A 87 14.92 -3.95 3.83
CA GLU A 87 13.66 -3.49 3.26
C GLU A 87 13.87 -2.33 2.32
N GLN A 88 13.14 -2.34 1.22
CA GLN A 88 13.16 -1.31 0.20
C GLN A 88 11.74 -0.86 -0.06
N PHE A 89 11.57 0.09 -0.97
CA PHE A 89 10.22 0.48 -1.39
C PHE A 89 9.49 -0.78 -1.81
N LEU A 90 8.22 -0.87 -1.42
CA LEU A 90 7.37 -2.00 -1.80
C LEU A 90 6.20 -1.45 -2.59
N ASN A 91 6.01 -1.96 -3.79
CA ASN A 91 4.93 -1.52 -4.67
C ASN A 91 3.81 -2.55 -4.66
N TYR A 92 2.57 -2.06 -4.61
CA TYR A 92 1.39 -2.92 -4.56
C TYR A 92 0.63 -2.81 -5.87
N MET A 93 0.37 -3.96 -6.48
CA MET A 93 -0.42 -4.04 -7.71
C MET A 93 -1.80 -4.55 -7.39
N LEU A 94 -2.80 -3.91 -7.98
CA LEU A 94 -4.19 -4.29 -7.77
C LEU A 94 -4.52 -5.57 -8.52
N VAL A 95 -5.18 -6.51 -7.84
CA VAL A 95 -5.65 -7.74 -8.48
C VAL A 95 -7.09 -8.01 -8.06
N LYS A 96 -7.78 -8.77 -8.86
CA LYS A 96 -9.15 -9.17 -8.55
C LYS A 96 -9.19 -10.18 -7.42
N SER A 97 -8.20 -11.06 -7.37
CA SER A 97 -8.14 -12.12 -6.38
C SER A 97 -6.70 -12.39 -6.02
N VAL A 98 -6.37 -12.17 -4.76
CA VAL A 98 -5.03 -12.48 -4.28
C VAL A 98 -4.77 -13.98 -4.40
N ASP A 99 -5.78 -14.79 -4.07
CA ASP A 99 -5.61 -16.24 -4.13
C ASP A 99 -5.28 -16.71 -5.55
N ASP A 100 -6.04 -16.26 -6.54
CA ASP A 100 -5.80 -16.66 -7.92
C ASP A 100 -4.47 -16.13 -8.42
N SER A 101 -4.14 -14.90 -8.05
CA SER A 101 -2.89 -14.31 -8.51
C SER A 101 -1.68 -14.96 -7.88
N LEU A 102 -1.79 -15.40 -6.61
CA LEU A 102 -0.71 -16.13 -5.97
C LEU A 102 -0.45 -17.45 -6.72
N ALA A 103 -1.51 -18.17 -7.06
CA ALA A 103 -1.36 -19.43 -7.76
C ALA A 103 -0.70 -19.21 -9.13
N LYS A 104 -1.18 -18.21 -9.84
CA LYS A 104 -0.62 -17.91 -11.16
C LYS A 104 0.83 -17.45 -11.07
N ALA A 105 1.13 -16.60 -10.12
CA ALA A 105 2.49 -16.09 -9.96
C ALA A 105 3.46 -17.22 -9.61
N THR A 106 3.03 -18.13 -8.74
CA THR A 106 3.86 -19.26 -8.37
C THR A 106 4.16 -20.13 -9.59
N ASP A 107 3.15 -20.37 -10.42
CA ASP A 107 3.35 -21.13 -11.64
C ASP A 107 4.31 -20.44 -12.59
N LEU A 108 4.38 -19.12 -12.54
CA LEU A 108 5.26 -18.35 -13.39
C LEU A 108 6.65 -18.13 -12.79
N GLY A 109 6.92 -18.72 -11.62
CA GLY A 109 8.26 -18.67 -11.04
C GLY A 109 8.45 -17.74 -9.86
N ALA A 110 7.39 -17.15 -9.37
CA ALA A 110 7.49 -16.26 -8.21
C ALA A 110 7.63 -17.05 -6.93
N LYS A 111 8.17 -16.40 -5.91
CA LYS A 111 8.27 -16.98 -4.57
C LYS A 111 7.40 -16.17 -3.64
N VAL A 112 6.60 -16.85 -2.83
CA VAL A 112 5.74 -16.17 -1.86
C VAL A 112 6.58 -15.86 -0.62
N LEU A 113 6.68 -14.57 -0.30
CA LEU A 113 7.42 -14.13 0.89
C LEU A 113 6.50 -13.93 2.08
N MET A 114 5.28 -13.48 1.82
CA MET A 114 4.28 -13.33 2.87
C MET A 114 2.95 -13.77 2.29
N ALA A 115 2.34 -14.78 2.90
CA ALA A 115 1.06 -15.31 2.44
C ALA A 115 -0.03 -14.26 2.61
N LYS A 116 -1.19 -14.53 2.00
CA LYS A 116 -2.32 -13.62 2.03
C LYS A 116 -2.65 -13.18 3.45
N GLN A 117 -2.77 -11.87 3.63
CA GLN A 117 -3.13 -11.26 4.90
C GLN A 117 -4.32 -10.36 4.68
N GLU A 118 -5.17 -10.25 5.69
CA GLU A 118 -6.29 -9.33 5.62
C GLU A 118 -5.90 -7.98 6.20
N ILE A 119 -6.32 -6.92 5.53
CA ILE A 119 -6.22 -5.56 6.07
C ILE A 119 -7.64 -5.21 6.46
N PRO A 120 -7.96 -5.17 7.76
CA PRO A 120 -9.34 -4.99 8.20
C PRO A 120 -10.01 -3.80 7.52
N ASN A 121 -11.20 -4.03 7.02
CA ASN A 121 -12.03 -3.02 6.36
C ASN A 121 -11.50 -2.52 5.02
N MET A 122 -10.38 -3.04 4.54
CA MET A 122 -9.80 -2.57 3.30
C MET A 122 -9.66 -3.66 2.25
N GLY A 123 -9.11 -4.79 2.61
CA GLY A 123 -8.90 -5.84 1.63
C GLY A 123 -7.87 -6.86 2.07
N TRP A 124 -7.13 -7.39 1.11
CA TRP A 124 -6.13 -8.41 1.38
C TRP A 124 -4.88 -8.11 0.57
N PHE A 125 -3.76 -8.59 1.06
CA PHE A 125 -2.51 -8.43 0.34
C PHE A 125 -1.62 -9.63 0.54
N ALA A 126 -0.62 -9.76 -0.32
CA ALA A 126 0.42 -10.77 -0.18
C ALA A 126 1.71 -10.17 -0.76
N VAL A 127 2.84 -10.69 -0.33
CA VAL A 127 4.14 -10.20 -0.79
C VAL A 127 4.88 -11.33 -1.46
N LEU A 128 5.46 -11.05 -2.62
CA LEU A 128 6.15 -12.04 -3.42
C LEU A 128 7.47 -11.48 -3.94
N ALA A 129 8.31 -12.40 -4.40
CA ALA A 129 9.48 -12.03 -5.17
C ALA A 129 9.27 -12.56 -6.58
N ASP A 130 9.59 -11.76 -7.58
CA ASP A 130 9.50 -12.22 -8.97
C ASP A 130 10.68 -13.15 -9.28
N PRO A 131 10.73 -13.77 -10.46
CA PRO A 131 11.82 -14.72 -10.77
C PRO A 131 13.22 -14.14 -10.66
N ASP A 132 13.34 -12.83 -10.71
CA ASP A 132 14.64 -12.17 -10.59
C ASP A 132 14.90 -11.66 -9.16
N GLY A 133 14.01 -11.97 -8.22
CA GLY A 133 14.20 -11.58 -6.83
C GLY A 133 13.66 -10.22 -6.45
N ASN A 134 12.95 -9.54 -7.35
CA ASN A 134 12.37 -8.25 -7.02
C ASN A 134 11.11 -8.43 -6.18
N THR A 135 11.01 -7.70 -5.09
CA THR A 135 9.87 -7.82 -4.19
C THR A 135 8.73 -6.92 -4.66
N PHE A 136 7.53 -7.44 -4.62
CA PHE A 136 6.32 -6.70 -4.95
C PHE A 136 5.16 -7.27 -4.15
N ALA A 137 4.05 -6.54 -4.14
CA ALA A 137 2.89 -6.97 -3.39
C ALA A 137 1.66 -6.98 -4.27
N LEU A 138 0.72 -7.84 -3.94
CA LEU A 138 -0.59 -7.91 -4.56
C LEU A 138 -1.60 -7.33 -3.58
N TYR A 139 -2.58 -6.60 -4.07
CA TYR A 139 -3.62 -6.04 -3.24
C TYR A 139 -4.98 -6.29 -3.85
N GLN A 140 -5.90 -6.78 -3.04
CA GLN A 140 -7.28 -7.02 -3.45
C GLN A 140 -8.17 -6.18 -2.55
N SER A 141 -8.97 -5.31 -3.15
CA SER A 141 -9.86 -4.45 -2.38
C SER A 141 -11.13 -5.19 -2.00
N LYS A 142 -11.63 -4.93 -0.80
CA LYS A 142 -12.93 -5.49 -0.41
C LYS A 142 -14.06 -4.91 -1.23
N ALA A 143 -13.85 -3.71 -1.75
CA ALA A 143 -14.88 -3.09 -2.58
C ALA A 143 -14.93 -3.69 -3.99
N GLY A 144 -13.96 -4.49 -4.33
CA GLY A 144 -13.87 -5.05 -5.67
C GLY A 144 -13.15 -4.09 -6.59
N MET A 145 -13.04 -4.48 -7.83
CA MET A 145 -12.38 -3.65 -8.83
C MET A 145 -13.38 -2.89 -9.64
#